data_50490375370a9b32fe57f0ca9231f6aa
#
_entry.id   50490375370a9b32fe57f0ca9231f6aa
#
_cell.length_a   1.000
_cell.length_b   1.000
_cell.length_c   1.000
_cell.angle_alpha   90.00
_cell.angle_beta   90.00
_cell.angle_gamma   90.00
#
_symmetry.space_group_name_H-M   'P 1'
#
loop_
_entity.id
_entity.type
_entity.pdbx_description
1 polymer ?
#
loop_
_entity_poly.entity_id
_entity_poly.type
_entity_poly.pdbx_seq_one_letter_code
_entity_poly.pdbx_strand_id
1 'polypeptide(L)'
;ADAMVIAPASANTMAKMANGLCDNLLMATYLSAKCPVFYAPAMDLDMWKHPATKRNLEQLHTYGNLLIPVGQGELASGLNGEGRMAEPEEIVALLEDFFN
;
A
#
# COMPACT_ATOMS: atom_id res chain seq x y z
N ALA A 1 18.61 1.87 5.04
CA ALA A 1 17.71 2.09 3.89
C ALA A 1 17.02 3.45 4.03
N ASP A 2 16.84 4.14 2.93
CA ASP A 2 16.21 5.46 2.92
C ASP A 2 14.68 5.37 2.90
N ALA A 3 14.14 4.26 2.43
CA ALA A 3 12.71 4.00 2.42
C ALA A 3 12.44 2.52 2.27
N MET A 4 11.26 2.10 2.72
CA MET A 4 10.77 0.74 2.50
C MET A 4 9.52 0.83 1.65
N VAL A 5 9.40 -0.02 0.63
CA VAL A 5 8.24 -0.04 -0.24
C VAL A 5 7.65 -1.45 -0.23
N ILE A 6 6.38 -1.54 0.11
CA ILE A 6 5.63 -2.81 0.09
C ILE A 6 4.72 -2.78 -1.13
N ALA A 7 5.09 -3.49 -2.17
CA ALA A 7 4.36 -3.51 -3.43
C ALA A 7 4.39 -4.90 -4.05
N PRO A 8 3.26 -5.52 -4.25
CA PRO A 8 1.93 -5.08 -3.86
C PRO A 8 1.63 -5.32 -2.38
N ALA A 9 0.75 -4.51 -1.81
CA ALA A 9 0.23 -4.73 -0.47
C ALA A 9 -1.19 -5.29 -0.60
N SER A 10 -1.36 -6.57 -0.35
CA SER A 10 -2.67 -7.21 -0.38
C SER A 10 -3.50 -6.77 0.82
N ALA A 11 -4.80 -7.05 0.78
CA ALA A 11 -5.67 -6.78 1.93
C ALA A 11 -5.16 -7.48 3.18
N ASN A 12 -4.67 -8.72 3.05
CA ASN A 12 -4.11 -9.47 4.16
C ASN A 12 -2.86 -8.79 4.72
N THR A 13 -1.95 -8.36 3.84
CA THR A 13 -0.73 -7.65 4.26
C THR A 13 -1.07 -6.35 4.97
N MET A 14 -2.00 -5.57 4.42
CA MET A 14 -2.43 -4.32 5.06
C MET A 14 -3.04 -4.55 6.43
N ALA A 15 -3.85 -5.61 6.58
CA ALA A 15 -4.43 -5.96 7.87
C ALA A 15 -3.35 -6.31 8.89
N LYS A 16 -2.34 -7.06 8.49
CA LYS A 16 -1.22 -7.40 9.36
C LYS A 16 -0.43 -6.16 9.77
N MET A 17 -0.16 -5.27 8.82
CA MET A 17 0.53 -4.01 9.10
C MET A 17 -0.27 -3.18 10.12
N ALA A 18 -1.56 -3.03 9.88
CA ALA A 18 -2.42 -2.18 10.71
C ALA A 18 -2.59 -2.73 12.12
N ASN A 19 -2.45 -4.04 12.31
CA ASN A 19 -2.69 -4.68 13.60
C ASN A 19 -1.40 -5.21 14.25
N GLY A 20 -0.25 -4.98 13.64
CA GLY A 20 1.02 -5.38 14.22
C GLY A 20 1.27 -6.87 14.26
N LEU A 21 0.69 -7.63 13.34
CA LEU A 21 0.89 -9.07 13.28
C LEU A 21 2.23 -9.38 12.62
N CYS A 22 3.02 -10.21 13.26
CA CYS A 22 4.36 -10.54 12.78
C CYS A 22 4.49 -12.05 12.61
N ASP A 23 4.07 -12.56 11.46
CA ASP A 23 4.10 -13.99 11.18
C ASP A 23 4.96 -14.33 9.95
N ASN A 24 5.72 -13.37 9.45
CA ASN A 24 6.65 -13.61 8.36
C ASN A 24 7.75 -12.55 8.36
N LEU A 25 8.76 -12.76 7.51
CA LEU A 25 9.91 -11.86 7.46
C LEU A 25 9.53 -10.44 7.01
N LEU A 26 8.60 -10.33 6.07
CA LEU A 26 8.14 -9.02 5.61
C LEU A 26 7.58 -8.19 6.76
N MET A 27 6.72 -8.80 7.58
CA MET A 27 6.12 -8.10 8.71
C MET A 27 7.16 -7.76 9.78
N ALA A 28 8.11 -8.67 10.03
CA ALA A 28 9.19 -8.39 10.97
C ALA A 28 10.01 -7.18 10.50
N THR A 29 10.32 -7.12 9.22
CA THR A 29 11.05 -6.00 8.64
C THR A 29 10.25 -4.71 8.73
N TYR A 30 8.97 -4.77 8.40
CA TYR A 30 8.09 -3.60 8.48
C TYR A 30 8.01 -3.06 9.91
N LEU A 31 7.75 -3.92 10.89
CA LEU A 31 7.59 -3.47 12.28
C LEU A 31 8.88 -2.92 12.88
N SER A 32 10.02 -3.27 12.31
CA SER A 32 11.32 -2.80 12.75
C SER A 32 11.82 -1.59 11.95
N ALA A 33 11.08 -1.15 10.94
CA ALA A 33 11.55 -0.11 10.04
C ALA A 33 11.66 1.23 10.74
N LYS A 34 12.78 1.92 10.53
CA LYS A 34 13.00 3.27 11.05
C LYS A 34 13.07 4.31 9.94
N CYS A 35 12.68 3.93 8.74
CA CYS A 35 12.63 4.81 7.57
C CYS A 35 11.18 4.99 7.14
N PRO A 36 10.90 5.94 6.26
CA PRO A 36 9.55 6.06 5.69
C PRO A 36 9.13 4.76 5.02
N VAL A 37 7.90 4.35 5.25
CA VAL A 37 7.34 3.13 4.66
C VAL A 37 6.20 3.51 3.73
N PHE A 38 6.34 3.12 2.46
CA PHE A 38 5.32 3.29 1.44
C PHE A 38 4.65 1.95 1.19
N TYR A 39 3.38 1.96 0.85
CA TYR A 39 2.70 0.72 0.48
C TYR A 39 1.78 0.96 -0.71
N ALA A 40 1.78 0.01 -1.64
CA ALA A 40 1.01 0.08 -2.88
C ALA A 40 -0.09 -0.99 -2.86
N PRO A 41 -1.32 -0.63 -2.47
CA PRO A 41 -2.41 -1.60 -2.37
C PRO A 41 -2.75 -2.24 -3.72
N ALA A 42 -3.08 -3.53 -3.67
CA ALA A 42 -3.55 -4.27 -4.83
C ALA A 42 -4.58 -5.29 -4.36
N MET A 43 -5.83 -5.11 -4.74
CA MET A 43 -6.92 -6.00 -4.36
C MET A 43 -8.11 -5.73 -5.26
N ASP A 44 -9.08 -6.64 -5.29
CA ASP A 44 -10.27 -6.39 -6.11
C ASP A 44 -11.12 -5.26 -5.52
N LEU A 45 -12.05 -4.77 -6.32
CA LEU A 45 -12.83 -3.59 -5.97
C LEU A 45 -13.67 -3.78 -4.71
N ASP A 46 -14.27 -4.97 -4.56
CA ASP A 46 -15.11 -5.24 -3.39
C ASP A 46 -14.29 -5.24 -2.11
N MET A 47 -13.10 -5.84 -2.16
CA MET A 47 -12.19 -5.81 -1.02
C MET A 47 -11.72 -4.38 -0.72
N TRP A 48 -11.46 -3.60 -1.76
CA TRP A 48 -11.03 -2.21 -1.60
C TRP A 48 -12.11 -1.38 -0.90
N LYS A 49 -13.38 -1.63 -1.22
CA LYS A 49 -14.50 -0.87 -0.64
C LYS A 49 -14.96 -1.37 0.72
N HIS A 50 -14.46 -2.52 1.15
CA HIS A 50 -14.91 -3.09 2.42
C HIS A 50 -14.54 -2.17 3.59
N PRO A 51 -15.45 -2.00 4.57
CA PRO A 51 -15.16 -1.16 5.74
C PRO A 51 -13.88 -1.54 6.48
N ALA A 52 -13.55 -2.82 6.55
CA ALA A 52 -12.33 -3.28 7.21
C ALA A 52 -11.09 -2.73 6.50
N THR A 53 -11.10 -2.70 5.17
CA THR A 53 -9.99 -2.15 4.39
C THR A 53 -9.86 -0.65 4.65
N LYS A 54 -10.97 0.08 4.67
CA LYS A 54 -10.94 1.51 4.95
C LYS A 54 -10.43 1.81 6.36
N ARG A 55 -10.81 0.99 7.33
CA ARG A 55 -10.28 1.13 8.70
C ARG A 55 -8.78 0.88 8.74
N ASN A 56 -8.30 -0.14 8.02
CA ASN A 56 -6.87 -0.43 7.97
C ASN A 56 -6.10 0.71 7.31
N LEU A 57 -6.65 1.32 6.26
CA LEU A 57 -6.03 2.49 5.62
C LEU A 57 -5.89 3.63 6.60
N GLU A 58 -6.93 3.93 7.37
CA GLU A 58 -6.87 4.99 8.38
C GLU A 58 -5.82 4.69 9.44
N GLN A 59 -5.76 3.44 9.91
CA GLN A 59 -4.79 3.04 10.92
C GLN A 59 -3.36 3.19 10.40
N LEU A 60 -3.10 2.76 9.16
CA LEU A 60 -1.77 2.91 8.57
C LEU A 60 -1.40 4.37 8.40
N HIS A 61 -2.37 5.22 8.08
CA HIS A 61 -2.15 6.65 7.99
C HIS A 61 -1.73 7.22 9.35
N THR A 62 -2.38 6.79 10.44
CA THR A 62 -2.02 7.26 11.79
C THR A 62 -0.62 6.84 12.20
N TYR A 63 -0.12 5.72 11.65
CA TYR A 63 1.26 5.29 11.89
C TYR A 63 2.29 6.07 11.09
N GLY A 64 1.84 6.91 10.16
CA GLY A 64 2.75 7.66 9.30
C GLY A 64 3.16 6.93 8.05
N ASN A 65 2.52 5.80 7.73
CA ASN A 65 2.80 5.09 6.49
C ASN A 65 2.21 5.85 5.30
N LEU A 66 2.90 5.78 4.17
CA LEU A 66 2.58 6.59 3.00
C LEU A 66 1.92 5.72 1.93
N LEU A 67 0.70 6.06 1.60
CA LEU A 67 -0.06 5.35 0.58
C LEU A 67 0.44 5.72 -0.81
N ILE A 68 0.76 4.71 -1.62
CA ILE A 68 0.95 4.91 -3.05
C ILE A 68 -0.44 4.72 -3.67
N PRO A 69 -1.03 5.77 -4.25
CA PRO A 69 -2.41 5.69 -4.73
C PRO A 69 -2.63 4.55 -5.70
N VAL A 70 -3.81 3.93 -5.67
CA VAL A 70 -4.16 2.91 -6.64
C VAL A 70 -4.12 3.50 -8.04
N GLY A 71 -3.82 2.65 -9.03
CA GLY A 71 -3.73 3.09 -10.42
C GLY A 71 -5.05 3.68 -10.90
N GLN A 72 -4.95 4.77 -11.65
CA GLN A 72 -6.10 5.47 -12.19
C GLN A 72 -6.36 5.13 -13.66
N GLY A 73 -5.52 4.29 -14.25
CA GLY A 73 -5.66 3.93 -15.63
C GLY A 73 -6.96 3.16 -15.89
N GLU A 74 -7.55 3.40 -17.05
CA GLU A 74 -8.71 2.62 -17.47
C GLU A 74 -8.30 1.19 -17.75
N LEU A 75 -9.11 0.26 -17.30
CA LEU A 75 -8.93 -1.13 -17.66
C LEU A 75 -9.52 -1.37 -19.06
N ALA A 76 -9.01 -2.39 -19.74
CA ALA A 76 -9.51 -2.72 -21.08
C ALA A 76 -11.01 -2.97 -21.09
N SER A 77 -11.60 -3.34 -19.98
CA SER A 77 -13.04 -3.56 -19.85
C SER A 77 -13.83 -2.27 -19.64
N GLY A 78 -13.18 -1.13 -19.54
CA GLY A 78 -13.83 0.14 -19.22
C GLY A 78 -14.04 0.37 -17.73
N LEU A 79 -13.59 -0.53 -16.87
CA LEU A 79 -13.66 -0.35 -15.44
C LEU A 79 -12.59 0.64 -15.01
N ASN A 80 -12.85 1.37 -13.93
CA ASN A 80 -11.83 2.25 -13.38
C ASN A 80 -10.70 1.44 -12.74
N GLY A 81 -9.57 2.07 -12.49
CA GLY A 81 -8.39 1.40 -11.93
C GLY A 81 -8.41 1.26 -10.42
N GLU A 82 -9.52 1.57 -9.77
CA GLU A 82 -9.62 1.50 -8.32
C GLU A 82 -9.37 0.08 -7.83
N GLY A 83 -8.54 -0.09 -6.82
CA GLY A 83 -8.16 -1.39 -6.29
C GLY A 83 -6.93 -1.98 -6.97
N ARG A 84 -6.50 -1.44 -8.10
CA ARG A 84 -5.33 -1.92 -8.83
C ARG A 84 -4.07 -1.24 -8.33
N MET A 85 -2.98 -2.00 -8.18
CA MET A 85 -1.70 -1.41 -7.80
C MET A 85 -1.24 -0.41 -8.86
N ALA A 86 -0.64 0.69 -8.41
CA ALA A 86 -0.02 1.65 -9.30
C ALA A 86 1.05 0.96 -10.16
N GLU A 87 1.23 1.43 -11.40
CA GLU A 87 2.25 0.87 -12.28
C GLU A 87 3.65 1.17 -11.73
N PRO A 88 4.65 0.31 -12.00
CA PRO A 88 5.99 0.55 -11.49
C PRO A 88 6.54 1.93 -11.80
N GLU A 89 6.24 2.48 -12.97
CA GLU A 89 6.68 3.82 -13.36
C GLU A 89 6.07 4.88 -12.48
N GLU A 90 4.82 4.72 -12.09
CA GLU A 90 4.13 5.64 -11.19
C GLU A 90 4.74 5.59 -9.79
N ILE A 91 5.10 4.40 -9.32
CA ILE A 91 5.73 4.22 -8.02
C ILE A 91 7.08 4.92 -8.00
N VAL A 92 7.89 4.70 -9.04
CA VAL A 92 9.21 5.33 -9.14
C VAL A 92 9.08 6.85 -9.15
N ALA A 93 8.14 7.37 -9.95
CA ALA A 93 7.93 8.81 -10.04
C ALA A 93 7.54 9.41 -8.68
N LEU A 94 6.67 8.73 -7.95
CA LEU A 94 6.23 9.19 -6.63
C LEU A 94 7.40 9.22 -5.65
N LEU A 95 8.25 8.19 -5.67
CA LEU A 95 9.41 8.14 -4.80
C LEU A 95 10.42 9.22 -5.15
N GLU A 96 10.64 9.49 -6.45
CA GLU A 96 11.52 10.56 -6.88
C GLU A 96 11.02 11.91 -6.37
N ASP A 97 9.72 12.17 -6.49
CA ASP A 97 9.13 13.41 -5.98
C ASP A 97 9.28 13.53 -4.47
N PHE A 98 9.11 12.43 -3.75
CA PHE A 98 9.23 12.44 -2.29
C PHE A 98 10.65 12.80 -1.84
N PHE A 99 11.67 12.32 -2.55
CA PHE A 99 13.07 12.54 -2.17
C PHE A 99 13.70 13.77 -2.85
N ASN A 100 12.99 14.43 -3.75
CA ASN A 100 13.43 15.66 -4.36
C ASN A 100 12.63 16.85 -3.84
#